data_c0fbcd1b085b09b88d3e18d388a205ee
#
_entry.id   c0fbcd1b085b09b88d3e18d388a205ee
#
_cell.length_a   1.000
_cell.length_b   1.000
_cell.length_c   1.000
_cell.angle_alpha   90.00
_cell.angle_beta   90.00
_cell.angle_gamma   90.00
#
_symmetry.space_group_name_H-M   'P 1'
#
loop_
_entity.id
_entity.type
_entity.pdbx_description
1 polymer ?
#
loop_
_entity_poly.entity_id
_entity_poly.type
_entity_poly.pdbx_seq_one_letter_code
_entity_poly.pdbx_strand_id
1 'polypeptide(L)'
;MWTRLNSDGEIIQSWTRPATANINGIIHKASIFNLWNASQLAALNIWLVTMTNSPADQEWNFTSSPVLAVTKDGDTVTGVTGTYTSTERPLKDVYAITVASADGFSVGDKVAASGTYSSAAKQGTIISINTEDDEILNVEITKGTWADGDTVKGFNSNGNALSPTVSTTISADLTFLSRGKQWDVIQSVKQMQENKLKQYDWYYIRKADNGSAVPSAVQTYRDGVRTEAARLETAVAATTTIAELQDVDLNDGWPEELS
;
A
#
# COMPACT_ATOMS: atom_id res chain seq x y z
N MET A 1 16.85 3.06 -18.05
CA MET A 1 17.34 1.78 -17.51
C MET A 1 18.00 1.00 -18.62
N TRP A 2 19.06 0.25 -18.36
CA TRP A 2 19.74 -0.62 -19.34
C TRP A 2 19.90 -2.01 -18.77
N THR A 3 19.97 -3.00 -19.63
CA THR A 3 20.22 -4.38 -19.24
C THR A 3 21.25 -5.03 -20.16
N ARG A 4 22.04 -5.95 -19.62
CA ARG A 4 22.99 -6.76 -20.37
C ARG A 4 22.47 -8.21 -20.44
N LEU A 5 22.57 -8.79 -21.62
CA LEU A 5 22.19 -10.16 -21.88
C LEU A 5 23.44 -11.05 -22.05
N ASN A 6 23.31 -12.34 -21.78
CA ASN A 6 24.27 -13.35 -22.19
C ASN A 6 24.06 -13.74 -23.68
N SER A 7 24.83 -14.69 -24.21
CA SER A 7 24.70 -15.21 -25.58
C SER A 7 23.31 -15.84 -25.87
N ASP A 8 22.66 -16.34 -24.82
CA ASP A 8 21.35 -17.01 -24.93
C ASP A 8 20.18 -16.03 -24.84
N GLY A 9 20.50 -14.74 -24.61
CA GLY A 9 19.53 -13.67 -24.46
C GLY A 9 18.91 -13.60 -23.08
N GLU A 10 19.55 -14.17 -22.05
CA GLU A 10 19.11 -14.05 -20.66
C GLU A 10 19.71 -12.81 -20.01
N ILE A 11 18.97 -12.19 -19.11
CA ILE A 11 19.39 -10.98 -18.40
C ILE A 11 20.41 -11.35 -17.32
N ILE A 12 21.64 -10.82 -17.44
CA ILE A 12 22.72 -11.08 -16.50
C ILE A 12 23.06 -9.86 -15.63
N GLN A 13 22.69 -8.66 -16.06
CA GLN A 13 22.95 -7.43 -15.32
C GLN A 13 21.99 -6.31 -15.74
N SER A 14 21.61 -5.44 -14.81
CA SER A 14 20.77 -4.27 -15.10
C SER A 14 21.29 -3.03 -14.39
N TRP A 15 21.06 -1.85 -14.99
CA TRP A 15 21.44 -0.54 -14.45
C TRP A 15 20.26 0.42 -14.56
N THR A 16 19.84 0.97 -13.44
CA THR A 16 18.80 2.01 -13.39
C THR A 16 19.32 3.38 -13.80
N ARG A 17 20.62 3.59 -13.70
CA ARG A 17 21.35 4.81 -14.08
C ARG A 17 22.70 4.45 -14.69
N PRO A 18 23.33 5.35 -15.50
CA PRO A 18 24.68 5.15 -16.02
C PRO A 18 25.67 4.84 -14.89
N ALA A 19 26.40 3.75 -15.01
CA ALA A 19 27.41 3.32 -14.06
C ALA A 19 28.61 2.68 -14.79
N THR A 20 29.74 2.61 -14.13
CA THR A 20 30.90 1.87 -14.65
C THR A 20 30.55 0.39 -14.78
N ALA A 21 30.83 -0.20 -15.93
CA ALA A 21 30.50 -1.60 -16.22
C ALA A 21 31.78 -2.39 -16.56
N ASN A 22 31.97 -3.54 -15.93
CA ASN A 22 32.98 -4.50 -16.34
C ASN A 22 32.32 -5.49 -17.30
N ILE A 23 32.78 -5.50 -18.56
CA ILE A 23 32.22 -6.35 -19.61
C ILE A 23 33.36 -7.16 -20.20
N ASN A 24 33.33 -8.45 -19.99
CA ASN A 24 34.36 -9.39 -20.45
C ASN A 24 35.79 -9.00 -20.02
N GLY A 25 35.94 -8.48 -18.78
CA GLY A 25 37.22 -8.05 -18.23
C GLY A 25 37.64 -6.61 -18.60
N ILE A 26 36.87 -5.95 -19.47
CA ILE A 26 37.14 -4.55 -19.88
C ILE A 26 36.22 -3.63 -19.07
N ILE A 27 36.84 -2.61 -18.42
CA ILE A 27 36.12 -1.60 -17.66
C ILE A 27 35.69 -0.47 -18.59
N HIS A 28 34.39 -0.33 -18.76
CA HIS A 28 33.76 0.76 -19.49
C HIS A 28 33.28 1.85 -18.52
N LYS A 29 33.58 3.12 -18.84
CA LYS A 29 33.08 4.24 -18.05
C LYS A 29 31.56 4.39 -18.17
N ALA A 30 30.92 4.96 -17.15
CA ALA A 30 29.47 5.25 -17.15
C ALA A 30 29.01 6.06 -18.39
N SER A 31 29.89 6.83 -19.00
CA SER A 31 29.59 7.64 -20.19
C SER A 31 29.18 6.85 -21.43
N ILE A 32 29.49 5.55 -21.54
CA ILE A 32 29.04 4.74 -22.68
C ILE A 32 27.52 4.75 -22.82
N PHE A 33 26.79 4.75 -21.71
CA PHE A 33 25.32 4.73 -21.70
C PHE A 33 24.68 6.00 -22.27
N ASN A 34 25.43 7.11 -22.32
CA ASN A 34 24.95 8.40 -22.81
C ASN A 34 25.56 8.76 -24.18
N LEU A 35 26.76 8.26 -24.49
CA LEU A 35 27.49 8.66 -25.69
C LEU A 35 27.39 7.63 -26.83
N TRP A 36 27.20 6.37 -26.50
CA TRP A 36 27.13 5.31 -27.49
C TRP A 36 25.69 5.16 -28.02
N ASN A 37 25.59 4.91 -29.32
CA ASN A 37 24.29 4.61 -29.93
C ASN A 37 23.84 3.17 -29.64
N ALA A 38 22.59 2.85 -29.98
CA ALA A 38 22.01 1.55 -29.71
C ALA A 38 22.82 0.38 -30.31
N SER A 39 23.36 0.55 -31.51
CA SER A 39 24.17 -0.50 -32.18
C SER A 39 25.50 -0.75 -31.47
N GLN A 40 26.13 0.29 -30.97
CA GLN A 40 27.39 0.19 -30.20
C GLN A 40 27.16 -0.50 -28.84
N LEU A 41 26.05 -0.19 -28.18
CA LEU A 41 25.66 -0.84 -26.93
C LEU A 41 25.26 -2.30 -27.18
N ALA A 42 24.51 -2.57 -28.25
CA ALA A 42 24.10 -3.92 -28.64
C ALA A 42 25.29 -4.84 -28.97
N ALA A 43 26.39 -4.27 -29.50
CA ALA A 43 27.64 -5.03 -29.71
C ALA A 43 28.27 -5.56 -28.41
N LEU A 44 27.92 -4.98 -27.25
CA LEU A 44 28.26 -5.46 -25.91
C LEU A 44 27.11 -6.21 -25.23
N ASN A 45 26.05 -6.55 -25.98
CA ASN A 45 24.80 -7.10 -25.49
C ASN A 45 24.11 -6.20 -24.43
N ILE A 46 24.30 -4.89 -24.52
CA ILE A 46 23.63 -3.90 -23.67
C ILE A 46 22.43 -3.32 -24.44
N TRP A 47 21.27 -3.38 -23.81
CA TRP A 47 20.01 -2.94 -24.38
C TRP A 47 19.38 -1.84 -23.51
N LEU A 48 18.85 -0.81 -24.17
CA LEU A 48 17.98 0.16 -23.51
C LEU A 48 16.63 -0.51 -23.26
N VAL A 49 16.17 -0.47 -22.02
CA VAL A 49 14.86 -1.01 -21.65
C VAL A 49 13.78 0.01 -22.00
N THR A 50 12.83 -0.39 -22.83
CA THR A 50 11.63 0.38 -23.12
C THR A 50 10.57 0.08 -22.08
N MET A 51 10.19 1.07 -21.26
CA MET A 51 9.14 0.88 -20.27
C MET A 51 7.77 0.90 -20.93
N THR A 52 6.92 -0.09 -20.58
CA THR A 52 5.55 -0.21 -21.11
C THR A 52 4.54 0.57 -20.31
N ASN A 53 4.87 0.89 -19.07
CA ASN A 53 4.06 1.72 -18.15
C ASN A 53 4.95 2.54 -17.23
N SER A 54 4.33 3.46 -16.50
CA SER A 54 4.96 4.19 -15.39
C SER A 54 4.72 3.48 -14.07
N PRO A 55 5.60 3.66 -13.05
CA PRO A 55 5.30 3.21 -11.70
C PRO A 55 4.01 3.88 -11.21
N ALA A 56 3.15 3.11 -10.54
CA ALA A 56 1.97 3.67 -9.90
C ALA A 56 2.36 4.61 -8.74
N ASP A 57 1.44 5.48 -8.37
CA ASP A 57 1.63 6.38 -7.24
C ASP A 57 1.94 5.58 -5.97
N GLN A 58 3.13 5.81 -5.41
CA GLN A 58 3.63 5.08 -4.25
C GLN A 58 2.93 5.47 -2.93
N GLU A 59 2.20 6.56 -2.92
CA GLU A 59 1.36 6.89 -1.77
C GLU A 59 0.27 5.84 -1.57
N TRP A 60 -0.34 5.38 -2.67
CA TRP A 60 -1.49 4.48 -2.65
C TRP A 60 -1.16 3.05 -3.05
N ASN A 61 0.03 2.81 -3.61
CA ASN A 61 0.42 1.52 -4.15
C ASN A 61 1.81 1.09 -3.68
N PHE A 62 1.99 -0.22 -3.55
CA PHE A 62 3.31 -0.84 -3.58
C PHE A 62 3.67 -1.09 -5.04
N THR A 63 4.75 -0.50 -5.51
CA THR A 63 5.25 -0.72 -6.87
C THR A 63 6.53 -1.54 -6.81
N SER A 64 6.55 -2.67 -7.52
CA SER A 64 7.73 -3.53 -7.62
C SER A 64 8.82 -2.89 -8.51
N SER A 65 10.01 -3.45 -8.48
CA SER A 65 10.97 -3.25 -9.55
C SER A 65 10.36 -3.75 -10.87
N PRO A 66 10.69 -3.12 -12.03
CA PRO A 66 10.09 -3.55 -13.29
C PRO A 66 10.52 -4.99 -13.64
N VAL A 67 9.56 -5.78 -14.05
CA VAL A 67 9.80 -7.09 -14.65
C VAL A 67 10.29 -6.87 -16.08
N LEU A 68 11.43 -7.45 -16.43
CA LEU A 68 12.05 -7.29 -17.73
C LEU A 68 11.71 -8.49 -18.63
N ALA A 69 11.35 -8.20 -19.86
CA ALA A 69 11.09 -9.21 -20.89
C ALA A 69 11.94 -8.93 -22.13
N VAL A 70 12.59 -9.97 -22.66
CA VAL A 70 13.41 -9.91 -23.88
C VAL A 70 12.55 -10.34 -25.06
N THR A 71 12.53 -9.50 -26.10
CA THR A 71 11.86 -9.81 -27.35
C THR A 71 12.88 -10.33 -28.36
N LYS A 72 12.58 -11.44 -29.02
CA LYS A 72 13.43 -12.06 -30.04
C LYS A 72 12.66 -12.27 -31.34
N ASP A 73 13.38 -12.22 -32.44
CA ASP A 73 12.96 -12.71 -33.77
C ASP A 73 13.89 -13.86 -34.14
N GLY A 74 13.39 -15.10 -34.07
CA GLY A 74 14.24 -16.30 -34.07
C GLY A 74 15.23 -16.23 -32.86
N ASP A 75 16.52 -16.37 -33.16
CA ASP A 75 17.59 -16.28 -32.14
C ASP A 75 18.09 -14.85 -31.93
N THR A 76 17.59 -13.88 -32.68
CA THR A 76 18.06 -12.49 -32.64
C THR A 76 17.23 -11.68 -31.61
N VAL A 77 17.90 -11.08 -30.63
CA VAL A 77 17.24 -10.13 -29.73
C VAL A 77 16.88 -8.85 -30.49
N THR A 78 15.63 -8.45 -30.45
CA THR A 78 15.10 -7.25 -31.09
C THR A 78 14.78 -6.12 -30.11
N GLY A 79 14.67 -6.44 -28.83
CA GLY A 79 14.40 -5.43 -27.81
C GLY A 79 14.29 -5.99 -26.41
N VAL A 80 14.26 -5.09 -25.43
CA VAL A 80 13.94 -5.42 -24.03
C VAL A 80 12.91 -4.44 -23.53
N THR A 81 11.84 -4.96 -22.96
CA THR A 81 10.77 -4.18 -22.34
C THR A 81 10.79 -4.35 -20.82
N GLY A 82 10.31 -3.34 -20.10
CA GLY A 82 10.15 -3.39 -18.66
C GLY A 82 8.72 -2.99 -18.29
N THR A 83 8.11 -3.73 -17.38
CA THR A 83 6.76 -3.47 -16.90
C THR A 83 6.77 -3.40 -15.38
N TYR A 84 6.29 -2.29 -14.81
CA TYR A 84 6.04 -2.21 -13.39
C TYR A 84 4.75 -2.95 -13.05
N THR A 85 4.79 -3.71 -11.96
CA THR A 85 3.59 -4.21 -11.30
C THR A 85 3.34 -3.40 -10.05
N SER A 86 2.09 -3.12 -9.76
CA SER A 86 1.69 -2.42 -8.55
C SER A 86 0.52 -3.13 -7.89
N THR A 87 0.50 -3.09 -6.56
CA THR A 87 -0.59 -3.60 -5.74
C THR A 87 -1.05 -2.47 -4.85
N GLU A 88 -2.35 -2.24 -4.77
CA GLU A 88 -2.89 -1.24 -3.86
C GLU A 88 -2.45 -1.52 -2.42
N ARG A 89 -2.14 -0.46 -1.68
CA ARG A 89 -1.86 -0.59 -0.24
C ARG A 89 -3.13 -1.03 0.48
N PRO A 90 -3.02 -1.85 1.53
CA PRO A 90 -4.17 -2.22 2.34
C PRO A 90 -4.91 -0.97 2.84
N LEU A 91 -6.24 -1.00 2.75
CA LEU A 91 -7.09 0.08 3.24
C LEU A 91 -7.10 0.11 4.78
N LYS A 92 -7.16 -1.06 5.40
CA LYS A 92 -7.21 -1.27 6.85
C LYS A 92 -5.97 -1.97 7.38
N ASP A 93 -5.85 -2.05 8.69
CA ASP A 93 -4.70 -2.67 9.37
C ASP A 93 -4.55 -4.15 9.01
N VAL A 94 -3.31 -4.57 8.86
CA VAL A 94 -2.92 -5.93 8.49
C VAL A 94 -2.33 -6.65 9.68
N TYR A 95 -2.74 -7.90 9.85
CA TYR A 95 -2.26 -8.80 10.90
C TYR A 95 -1.82 -10.14 10.32
N ALA A 96 -0.77 -10.71 10.89
CA ALA A 96 -0.46 -12.12 10.72
C ALA A 96 -1.36 -12.93 11.66
N ILE A 97 -2.05 -13.90 11.09
CA ILE A 97 -2.92 -14.85 11.78
C ILE A 97 -2.30 -16.22 11.65
N THR A 98 -1.84 -16.79 12.76
CA THR A 98 -1.39 -18.19 12.80
C THR A 98 -2.61 -19.08 12.85
N VAL A 99 -2.71 -20.04 11.94
CA VAL A 99 -3.85 -20.95 11.81
C VAL A 99 -3.40 -22.39 11.91
N ALA A 100 -4.32 -23.29 12.24
CA ALA A 100 -4.03 -24.72 12.32
C ALA A 100 -3.71 -25.35 10.95
N SER A 101 -4.23 -24.79 9.85
CA SER A 101 -3.84 -25.10 8.48
C SER A 101 -4.26 -23.93 7.56
N ALA A 102 -3.38 -23.58 6.64
CA ALA A 102 -3.67 -22.61 5.56
C ALA A 102 -4.10 -23.29 4.24
N ASP A 103 -4.24 -24.60 4.24
CA ASP A 103 -4.61 -25.37 3.05
C ASP A 103 -5.95 -24.92 2.47
N GLY A 104 -5.96 -24.71 1.15
CA GLY A 104 -7.16 -24.32 0.41
C GLY A 104 -7.49 -22.82 0.42
N PHE A 105 -6.75 -22.01 1.19
CA PHE A 105 -6.82 -20.56 1.10
C PHE A 105 -5.94 -20.03 -0.04
N SER A 106 -6.34 -18.92 -0.60
CA SER A 106 -5.59 -18.20 -1.65
C SER A 106 -5.52 -16.71 -1.35
N VAL A 107 -4.50 -16.04 -1.87
CA VAL A 107 -4.40 -14.57 -1.81
C VAL A 107 -5.59 -13.94 -2.52
N GLY A 108 -6.24 -12.97 -1.88
CA GLY A 108 -7.47 -12.33 -2.34
C GLY A 108 -8.76 -13.00 -1.84
N ASP A 109 -8.67 -14.18 -1.20
CA ASP A 109 -9.83 -14.77 -0.54
C ASP A 109 -10.26 -13.93 0.65
N LYS A 110 -11.57 -13.88 0.85
CA LYS A 110 -12.18 -13.28 2.03
C LYS A 110 -12.28 -14.30 3.15
N VAL A 111 -12.16 -13.85 4.38
CA VAL A 111 -12.28 -14.68 5.58
C VAL A 111 -13.32 -14.11 6.55
N ALA A 112 -14.05 -15.00 7.21
CA ALA A 112 -15.03 -14.62 8.22
C ALA A 112 -15.10 -15.65 9.35
N ALA A 113 -15.49 -15.21 10.56
CA ALA A 113 -15.56 -16.07 11.73
C ALA A 113 -16.71 -17.08 11.68
N SER A 114 -17.82 -16.77 10.97
CA SER A 114 -19.00 -17.66 10.89
C SER A 114 -19.98 -17.25 9.79
N GLY A 115 -20.91 -18.12 9.44
CA GLY A 115 -22.05 -17.81 8.60
C GLY A 115 -21.70 -17.50 7.15
N THR A 116 -22.34 -16.46 6.60
CA THR A 116 -22.03 -15.87 5.30
C THR A 116 -21.10 -14.67 5.49
N TYR A 117 -20.26 -14.39 4.50
CA TYR A 117 -19.29 -13.30 4.62
C TYR A 117 -19.96 -11.97 4.99
N SER A 118 -21.02 -11.57 4.27
CA SER A 118 -21.68 -10.27 4.43
C SER A 118 -22.31 -10.05 5.81
N SER A 119 -22.74 -11.10 6.50
CA SER A 119 -23.39 -11.02 7.83
C SER A 119 -22.42 -11.27 8.99
N ALA A 120 -21.21 -11.74 8.74
CA ALA A 120 -20.26 -12.09 9.79
C ALA A 120 -19.85 -10.88 10.64
N ALA A 121 -19.66 -11.14 11.94
CA ALA A 121 -19.22 -10.13 12.90
C ALA A 121 -17.71 -9.80 12.76
N LYS A 122 -16.94 -10.75 12.24
CA LYS A 122 -15.49 -10.63 12.01
C LYS A 122 -15.21 -10.96 10.55
N GLN A 123 -14.49 -10.11 9.86
CA GLN A 123 -14.23 -10.22 8.42
C GLN A 123 -12.80 -9.75 8.12
N GLY A 124 -12.21 -10.30 7.06
CA GLY A 124 -10.92 -9.89 6.56
C GLY A 124 -10.71 -10.34 5.12
N THR A 125 -9.58 -9.93 4.54
CA THR A 125 -9.12 -10.36 3.21
C THR A 125 -7.68 -10.82 3.31
N ILE A 126 -7.36 -11.97 2.75
CA ILE A 126 -5.99 -12.52 2.73
C ILE A 126 -5.18 -11.73 1.70
N ILE A 127 -4.12 -11.07 2.14
CA ILE A 127 -3.23 -10.29 1.28
C ILE A 127 -1.93 -11.01 0.95
N SER A 128 -1.51 -11.95 1.79
CA SER A 128 -0.43 -12.90 1.48
C SER A 128 -0.52 -14.12 2.40
N ILE A 129 0.09 -15.21 1.95
CA ILE A 129 0.26 -16.44 2.73
C ILE A 129 1.77 -16.65 2.85
N ASN A 130 2.27 -16.98 4.05
CA ASN A 130 3.68 -17.28 4.23
C ASN A 130 3.95 -18.64 3.61
N THR A 131 4.78 -18.69 2.56
CA THR A 131 5.11 -19.92 1.84
C THR A 131 6.18 -20.78 2.53
N GLU A 132 6.88 -20.22 3.52
CA GLU A 132 7.86 -20.95 4.34
C GLU A 132 7.19 -21.63 5.54
N ASP A 133 6.01 -21.11 5.91
CA ASP A 133 5.19 -21.59 7.01
C ASP A 133 3.72 -21.45 6.59
N ASP A 134 3.14 -22.52 6.07
CA ASP A 134 1.77 -22.57 5.53
C ASP A 134 0.69 -22.31 6.60
N GLU A 135 1.11 -22.14 7.87
CA GLU A 135 0.21 -21.84 8.98
C GLU A 135 -0.04 -20.34 9.19
N ILE A 136 0.58 -19.45 8.42
CA ILE A 136 0.42 -17.99 8.57
C ILE A 136 -0.33 -17.36 7.41
N LEU A 137 -1.48 -16.75 7.71
CA LEU A 137 -2.24 -15.91 6.81
C LEU A 137 -2.02 -14.44 7.19
N ASN A 138 -1.54 -13.62 6.26
CA ASN A 138 -1.53 -12.17 6.44
C ASN A 138 -2.86 -11.60 5.98
N VAL A 139 -3.63 -11.06 6.92
CA VAL A 139 -5.03 -10.67 6.70
C VAL A 139 -5.22 -9.18 6.97
N GLU A 140 -5.79 -8.47 6.00
CA GLU A 140 -6.38 -7.16 6.20
C GLU A 140 -7.69 -7.33 6.97
N ILE A 141 -7.76 -6.84 8.21
CA ILE A 141 -8.96 -6.94 9.05
C ILE A 141 -9.95 -5.84 8.63
N THR A 142 -11.02 -6.24 7.97
CA THR A 142 -12.05 -5.31 7.50
C THR A 142 -13.15 -5.06 8.52
N LYS A 143 -13.38 -6.00 9.44
CA LYS A 143 -14.40 -5.88 10.49
C LYS A 143 -14.11 -6.76 11.70
N GLY A 144 -14.44 -6.23 12.87
CA GLY A 144 -14.38 -6.95 14.15
C GLY A 144 -12.96 -7.15 14.67
N THR A 145 -12.88 -7.74 15.87
CA THR A 145 -11.60 -8.09 16.52
C THR A 145 -11.46 -9.59 16.54
N TRP A 146 -10.39 -10.11 15.96
CA TRP A 146 -10.06 -11.53 15.94
C TRP A 146 -9.17 -11.89 17.13
N ALA A 147 -9.27 -13.12 17.57
CA ALA A 147 -8.50 -13.64 18.72
C ALA A 147 -8.17 -15.13 18.52
N ASP A 148 -7.24 -15.62 19.34
CA ASP A 148 -6.96 -17.05 19.45
C ASP A 148 -8.26 -17.85 19.70
N GLY A 149 -8.38 -19.01 19.07
CA GLY A 149 -9.56 -19.88 19.11
C GLY A 149 -10.68 -19.50 18.15
N ASP A 150 -10.62 -18.34 17.47
CA ASP A 150 -11.62 -17.98 16.47
C ASP A 150 -11.54 -18.92 15.25
N THR A 151 -12.72 -19.27 14.72
CA THR A 151 -12.82 -20.00 13.45
C THR A 151 -12.58 -19.04 12.30
N VAL A 152 -11.80 -19.46 11.30
CA VAL A 152 -11.57 -18.74 10.04
C VAL A 152 -12.17 -19.57 8.91
N LYS A 153 -13.23 -19.06 8.27
CA LYS A 153 -13.86 -19.67 7.09
C LYS A 153 -13.47 -18.88 5.83
N GLY A 154 -13.15 -19.63 4.76
CA GLY A 154 -12.77 -19.08 3.48
C GLY A 154 -13.95 -18.79 2.57
N PHE A 155 -13.88 -17.67 1.87
CA PHE A 155 -14.81 -17.21 0.85
C PHE A 155 -14.00 -16.68 -0.34
N ASN A 156 -14.50 -16.86 -1.55
CA ASN A 156 -13.86 -16.25 -2.71
C ASN A 156 -13.94 -14.70 -2.66
N SER A 157 -13.26 -14.02 -3.57
CA SER A 157 -13.23 -12.55 -3.66
C SER A 157 -14.61 -11.89 -3.74
N ASN A 158 -15.65 -12.62 -4.22
CA ASN A 158 -17.03 -12.16 -4.27
C ASN A 158 -17.81 -12.40 -2.95
N GLY A 159 -17.19 -13.06 -1.96
CA GLY A 159 -17.81 -13.38 -0.67
C GLY A 159 -18.69 -14.63 -0.69
N ASN A 160 -18.58 -15.48 -1.73
CA ASN A 160 -19.23 -16.79 -1.77
C ASN A 160 -18.31 -17.81 -1.08
N ALA A 161 -18.91 -18.76 -0.32
CA ALA A 161 -18.14 -19.82 0.34
C ALA A 161 -17.28 -20.59 -0.67
N LEU A 162 -16.05 -20.93 -0.28
CA LEU A 162 -15.17 -21.77 -1.09
C LEU A 162 -15.77 -23.17 -1.24
N SER A 163 -15.53 -23.81 -2.38
CA SER A 163 -15.96 -25.19 -2.66
C SER A 163 -14.77 -26.03 -3.13
N PRO A 164 -14.31 -27.03 -2.34
CA PRO A 164 -14.85 -27.43 -1.04
C PRO A 164 -14.76 -26.35 0.03
N THR A 165 -15.57 -26.44 1.07
CA THR A 165 -15.54 -25.50 2.20
C THR A 165 -14.19 -25.56 2.89
N VAL A 166 -13.52 -24.40 2.98
CA VAL A 166 -12.25 -24.24 3.70
C VAL A 166 -12.54 -23.58 5.04
N SER A 167 -12.02 -24.17 6.11
CA SER A 167 -12.17 -23.64 7.46
C SER A 167 -11.01 -24.09 8.33
N THR A 168 -10.48 -23.17 9.13
CA THR A 168 -9.40 -23.42 10.09
C THR A 168 -9.68 -22.68 11.41
N THR A 169 -8.79 -22.80 12.37
CA THR A 169 -8.89 -22.11 13.66
C THR A 169 -7.63 -21.32 13.91
N ILE A 170 -7.75 -20.13 14.46
CA ILE A 170 -6.62 -19.32 14.91
C ILE A 170 -5.99 -20.03 16.10
N SER A 171 -4.68 -20.25 16.06
CA SER A 171 -3.93 -21.03 17.05
C SER A 171 -3.01 -20.19 17.93
N ALA A 172 -2.99 -18.86 17.72
CA ALA A 172 -2.21 -17.93 18.53
C ALA A 172 -2.78 -16.50 18.42
N ASP A 173 -2.36 -15.61 19.32
CA ASP A 173 -2.70 -14.19 19.24
C ASP A 173 -2.19 -13.59 17.92
N LEU A 174 -2.98 -12.66 17.37
CA LEU A 174 -2.65 -12.00 16.12
C LEU A 174 -1.42 -11.09 16.29
N THR A 175 -0.51 -11.16 15.33
CA THR A 175 0.63 -10.25 15.26
C THR A 175 0.33 -9.09 14.32
N PHE A 176 0.37 -7.86 14.84
CA PHE A 176 0.22 -6.65 14.01
C PHE A 176 1.40 -6.52 13.03
N LEU A 177 1.12 -6.29 11.76
CA LEU A 177 2.12 -6.15 10.70
C LEU A 177 2.24 -4.70 10.20
N SER A 178 1.14 -4.09 9.80
CA SER A 178 1.16 -2.74 9.25
C SER A 178 -0.16 -2.00 9.40
N ARG A 179 -0.08 -0.67 9.41
CA ARG A 179 -1.26 0.21 9.33
C ARG A 179 -1.80 0.25 7.91
N GLY A 180 -3.12 0.35 7.81
CA GLY A 180 -3.79 0.62 6.56
C GLY A 180 -3.83 2.10 6.20
N LYS A 181 -4.17 2.41 4.96
CA LYS A 181 -4.22 3.79 4.44
C LYS A 181 -5.26 4.67 5.12
N GLN A 182 -6.37 4.10 5.62
CA GLN A 182 -7.33 4.86 6.44
C GLN A 182 -6.67 5.46 7.68
N TRP A 183 -5.76 4.72 8.33
CA TRP A 183 -5.04 5.25 9.50
C TRP A 183 -4.16 6.45 9.12
N ASP A 184 -3.41 6.37 8.01
CA ASP A 184 -2.56 7.47 7.52
C ASP A 184 -3.39 8.73 7.28
N VAL A 185 -4.54 8.59 6.61
CA VAL A 185 -5.44 9.71 6.30
C VAL A 185 -6.06 10.30 7.58
N ILE A 186 -6.47 9.45 8.53
CA ILE A 186 -6.95 9.91 9.84
C ILE A 186 -5.87 10.70 10.60
N GLN A 187 -4.59 10.27 10.54
CA GLN A 187 -3.50 11.05 11.15
C GLN A 187 -3.34 12.42 10.46
N SER A 188 -3.53 12.49 9.15
CA SER A 188 -3.52 13.76 8.42
C SER A 188 -4.65 14.68 8.86
N VAL A 189 -5.87 14.17 9.04
CA VAL A 189 -7.02 14.93 9.58
C VAL A 189 -6.71 15.47 10.99
N LYS A 190 -6.14 14.63 11.87
CA LYS A 190 -5.75 15.04 13.22
C LYS A 190 -4.68 16.11 13.22
N GLN A 191 -3.70 16.01 12.33
CA GLN A 191 -2.66 17.03 12.19
C GLN A 191 -3.23 18.36 11.67
N MET A 192 -4.19 18.32 10.74
CA MET A 192 -4.90 19.52 10.28
C MET A 192 -5.72 20.15 11.44
N GLN A 193 -6.43 19.33 12.19
CA GLN A 193 -7.17 19.77 13.39
C GLN A 193 -6.24 20.46 14.39
N GLU A 194 -5.11 19.82 14.73
CA GLU A 194 -4.13 20.36 15.67
C GLU A 194 -3.59 21.72 15.19
N ASN A 195 -3.20 21.81 13.94
CA ASN A 195 -2.67 23.03 13.34
C ASN A 195 -3.68 24.18 13.42
N LYS A 196 -4.96 23.92 13.14
CA LYS A 196 -6.04 24.91 13.22
C LYS A 196 -6.34 25.32 14.68
N LEU A 197 -6.33 24.39 15.61
CA LEU A 197 -6.59 24.67 17.03
C LEU A 197 -5.45 25.42 17.70
N LYS A 198 -4.18 25.12 17.36
CA LYS A 198 -2.97 25.67 17.95
C LYS A 198 -2.89 27.20 17.83
N GLN A 199 -3.42 27.77 16.77
CA GLN A 199 -3.42 29.22 16.54
C GLN A 199 -4.13 29.99 17.66
N TYR A 200 -5.10 29.36 18.33
CA TYR A 200 -5.95 29.99 19.36
C TYR A 200 -5.73 29.43 20.76
N ASP A 201 -4.75 28.57 20.99
CA ASP A 201 -4.46 27.98 22.30
C ASP A 201 -4.06 29.03 23.34
N TRP A 202 -3.41 30.10 22.92
CA TRP A 202 -2.98 31.19 23.80
C TRP A 202 -4.14 31.85 24.51
N TYR A 203 -5.37 31.87 23.98
CA TYR A 203 -6.54 32.38 24.69
C TYR A 203 -6.87 31.53 25.91
N TYR A 204 -6.69 30.23 25.85
CA TYR A 204 -6.93 29.32 26.96
C TYR A 204 -5.80 29.38 28.00
N ILE A 205 -4.56 29.55 27.55
CA ILE A 205 -3.42 29.78 28.43
C ILE A 205 -3.64 31.08 29.22
N ARG A 206 -4.02 32.18 28.55
CA ARG A 206 -4.32 33.46 29.18
C ARG A 206 -5.50 33.36 30.16
N LYS A 207 -6.55 32.60 29.82
CA LYS A 207 -7.67 32.35 30.74
C LYS A 207 -7.19 31.64 32.01
N ALA A 208 -6.32 30.66 31.89
CA ALA A 208 -5.76 29.91 33.01
C ALA A 208 -4.83 30.79 33.87
N ASP A 209 -4.05 31.67 33.25
CA ASP A 209 -3.05 32.53 33.92
C ASP A 209 -3.70 33.70 34.66
N ASN A 210 -4.62 34.40 34.05
CA ASN A 210 -5.15 35.65 34.59
C ASN A 210 -6.69 35.79 34.63
N GLY A 211 -7.42 34.71 34.32
CA GLY A 211 -8.88 34.65 34.30
C GLY A 211 -9.56 35.37 33.14
N SER A 212 -8.81 35.87 32.14
CA SER A 212 -9.39 36.54 30.97
C SER A 212 -10.34 35.61 30.19
N ALA A 213 -11.55 36.07 29.89
CA ALA A 213 -12.51 35.26 29.16
C ALA A 213 -12.04 34.95 27.74
N VAL A 214 -12.27 33.72 27.28
CA VAL A 214 -12.05 33.35 25.89
C VAL A 214 -13.19 33.95 25.04
N PRO A 215 -12.91 34.68 23.95
CA PRO A 215 -13.94 35.20 23.05
C PRO A 215 -14.86 34.11 22.53
N SER A 216 -16.16 34.37 22.47
CA SER A 216 -17.15 33.39 21.97
C SER A 216 -16.87 32.95 20.53
N ALA A 217 -16.39 33.86 19.69
CA ALA A 217 -15.99 33.54 18.31
C ALA A 217 -14.88 32.45 18.29
N VAL A 218 -13.88 32.56 19.18
CA VAL A 218 -12.81 31.54 19.30
C VAL A 218 -13.38 30.21 19.76
N GLN A 219 -14.31 30.19 20.68
CA GLN A 219 -14.97 28.95 21.14
C GLN A 219 -15.73 28.31 19.98
N THR A 220 -16.57 29.08 19.27
CA THR A 220 -17.35 28.60 18.12
C THR A 220 -16.44 28.05 17.02
N TYR A 221 -15.36 28.76 16.68
CA TYR A 221 -14.38 28.29 15.71
C TYR A 221 -13.78 26.93 16.13
N ARG A 222 -13.30 26.81 17.36
CA ARG A 222 -12.67 25.59 17.88
C ARG A 222 -13.65 24.39 17.88
N ASP A 223 -14.90 24.65 18.24
CA ASP A 223 -15.94 23.61 18.21
C ASP A 223 -16.27 23.19 16.79
N GLY A 224 -16.32 24.13 15.85
CA GLY A 224 -16.44 23.86 14.42
C GLY A 224 -15.29 23.01 13.89
N VAL A 225 -14.03 23.34 14.25
CA VAL A 225 -12.85 22.56 13.87
C VAL A 225 -12.94 21.12 14.40
N ARG A 226 -13.36 20.91 15.64
CA ARG A 226 -13.52 19.54 16.20
C ARG A 226 -14.64 18.76 15.53
N THR A 227 -15.76 19.44 15.25
CA THR A 227 -16.90 18.83 14.57
C THR A 227 -16.51 18.38 13.16
N GLU A 228 -15.79 19.21 12.42
CA GLU A 228 -15.35 18.87 11.07
C GLU A 228 -14.32 17.74 11.08
N ALA A 229 -13.35 17.74 11.99
CA ALA A 229 -12.43 16.63 12.14
C ALA A 229 -13.17 15.31 12.39
N ALA A 230 -14.14 15.29 13.30
CA ALA A 230 -14.94 14.10 13.60
C ALA A 230 -15.76 13.62 12.37
N ARG A 231 -16.31 14.56 11.59
CA ARG A 231 -17.00 14.26 10.31
C ARG A 231 -16.05 13.58 9.32
N LEU A 232 -14.86 14.15 9.13
CA LEU A 232 -13.84 13.60 8.22
C LEU A 232 -13.34 12.23 8.68
N GLU A 233 -13.02 12.05 9.98
CA GLU A 233 -12.64 10.75 10.53
C GLU A 233 -13.73 9.69 10.27
N THR A 234 -15.01 10.07 10.42
CA THR A 234 -16.14 9.19 10.15
C THR A 234 -16.24 8.85 8.66
N ALA A 235 -16.10 9.85 7.78
CA ALA A 235 -16.13 9.64 6.32
C ALA A 235 -14.99 8.71 5.88
N VAL A 236 -13.77 8.92 6.35
CA VAL A 236 -12.61 8.06 6.08
C VAL A 236 -12.87 6.63 6.57
N ALA A 237 -13.37 6.46 7.80
CA ALA A 237 -13.64 5.14 8.37
C ALA A 237 -14.73 4.36 7.62
N ALA A 238 -15.64 5.07 6.94
CA ALA A 238 -16.73 4.47 6.17
C ALA A 238 -16.30 3.96 4.79
N THR A 239 -15.14 4.39 4.26
CA THR A 239 -14.65 3.95 2.94
C THR A 239 -14.35 2.45 2.93
N THR A 240 -14.61 1.81 1.81
CA THR A 240 -14.42 0.36 1.60
C THR A 240 -13.39 0.03 0.53
N THR A 241 -12.93 1.05 -0.22
CA THR A 241 -11.91 0.95 -1.27
C THR A 241 -10.92 2.12 -1.19
N ILE A 242 -9.74 1.93 -1.77
CA ILE A 242 -8.75 3.01 -1.91
C ILE A 242 -9.31 4.17 -2.76
N ALA A 243 -10.06 3.87 -3.81
CA ALA A 243 -10.68 4.89 -4.65
C ALA A 243 -11.64 5.79 -3.85
N GLU A 244 -12.55 5.19 -3.06
CA GLU A 244 -13.42 5.95 -2.17
C GLU A 244 -12.64 6.80 -1.16
N LEU A 245 -11.51 6.28 -0.65
CA LEU A 245 -10.65 7.01 0.28
C LEU A 245 -9.98 8.22 -0.39
N GLN A 246 -9.57 8.09 -1.65
CA GLN A 246 -9.00 9.18 -2.45
C GLN A 246 -10.02 10.28 -2.76
N ASP A 247 -11.30 9.92 -2.87
CA ASP A 247 -12.40 10.87 -3.13
C ASP A 247 -12.82 11.67 -1.88
N VAL A 248 -12.31 11.35 -0.70
CA VAL A 248 -12.59 12.14 0.52
C VAL A 248 -11.83 13.46 0.46
N ASP A 249 -12.56 14.56 0.25
CA ASP A 249 -11.96 15.90 0.29
C ASP A 249 -11.66 16.30 1.75
N LEU A 250 -10.38 16.31 2.08
CA LEU A 250 -9.90 16.66 3.43
C LEU A 250 -9.82 18.18 3.65
N ASN A 251 -9.97 18.99 2.61
CA ASN A 251 -9.81 20.45 2.70
C ASN A 251 -11.14 21.19 2.82
N ASP A 252 -12.23 20.56 2.41
CA ASP A 252 -13.56 21.15 2.46
C ASP A 252 -14.20 21.02 3.84
N GLY A 253 -15.06 21.96 4.21
CA GLY A 253 -15.88 21.92 5.41
C GLY A 253 -15.25 22.51 6.66
N TRP A 254 -13.96 22.86 6.66
CA TRP A 254 -13.34 23.53 7.79
C TRP A 254 -13.89 24.95 7.99
N PRO A 255 -14.10 25.39 9.26
CA PRO A 255 -14.53 26.77 9.52
C PRO A 255 -13.47 27.77 9.04
N GLU A 256 -13.96 28.94 8.58
CA GLU A 256 -13.09 30.05 8.19
C GLU A 256 -12.28 30.57 9.40
N GLU A 257 -11.01 30.90 9.14
CA GLU A 257 -10.12 31.43 10.18
C GLU A 257 -10.62 32.81 10.65
N LEU A 258 -10.50 33.05 11.96
CA LEU A 258 -10.88 34.32 12.53
C LEU A 258 -9.87 35.40 12.12
N SER A 259 -10.39 36.48 11.53
CA SER A 259 -9.62 37.68 11.13
C SER A 259 -9.16 38.53 12.30
#